data_89287414b9956f67eb2ca691c574a1fe
#
_entry.id   89287414b9956f67eb2ca691c574a1fe
#
_cell.length_a   1.000
_cell.length_b   1.000
_cell.length_c   1.000
_cell.angle_alpha   90.00
_cell.angle_beta   90.00
_cell.angle_gamma   90.00
#
_symmetry.space_group_name_H-M   'P 1'
#
loop_
_entity.id
_entity.type
_entity.pdbx_description
1 polymer ?
#
loop_
_entity_poly.entity_id
_entity_poly.type
_entity_poly.pdbx_seq_one_letter_code
_entity_poly.pdbx_strand_id
1 'polypeptide(L)'
;MIKGILFLTIVCMIFVVGQRKSNNIIQQNLKSNLIRFHVRANSNSRLDQTYKLKVRDAVIDQISPELSEAKTKEEAFKILKMQKNRIKNTAQEILKKEGVKQKVNVHFVQEKFPEKNYGQYTFPEGIYDAVRIDLGAAKGHNWWCVMFPDLCVTKDDKVRINNTARKKMEKLLGKKTIRKITKDKYLGWLF
;
A
#
# COMPACT_ATOMS: atom_id res chain seq x y z
N MET A 1 39.54 31.31 2.67
CA MET A 1 38.25 31.07 2.04
C MET A 1 38.10 29.66 1.42
N ILE A 2 39.02 29.22 0.56
CA ILE A 2 38.94 27.92 -0.13
C ILE A 2 38.83 26.70 0.83
N LYS A 3 39.63 26.69 1.93
CA LYS A 3 39.57 25.58 2.94
C LYS A 3 38.21 25.49 3.64
N GLY A 4 37.54 26.62 3.90
CA GLY A 4 36.18 26.64 4.51
C GLY A 4 35.11 26.10 3.54
N ILE A 5 35.20 26.45 2.24
CA ILE A 5 34.30 25.97 1.22
C ILE A 5 34.44 24.45 1.06
N LEU A 6 35.70 23.94 1.01
CA LEU A 6 35.97 22.52 0.90
C LEU A 6 35.43 21.73 2.09
N PHE A 7 35.58 22.26 3.32
CA PHE A 7 35.03 21.63 4.52
C PHE A 7 33.50 21.55 4.46
N LEU A 8 32.84 22.66 4.06
CA LEU A 8 31.37 22.71 3.95
C LEU A 8 30.84 21.71 2.91
N THR A 9 31.51 21.56 1.76
CA THR A 9 31.13 20.61 0.72
C THR A 9 31.26 19.17 1.20
N ILE A 10 32.32 18.83 1.94
CA ILE A 10 32.51 17.50 2.52
C ILE A 10 31.40 17.18 3.53
N VAL A 11 31.08 18.13 4.42
CA VAL A 11 29.99 17.95 5.40
C VAL A 11 28.65 17.74 4.69
N CYS A 12 28.33 18.54 3.66
CA CYS A 12 27.13 18.36 2.84
C CYS A 12 27.09 16.98 2.16
N MET A 13 28.21 16.51 1.59
CA MET A 13 28.28 15.19 0.98
C MET A 13 28.02 14.08 1.99
N ILE A 14 28.65 14.14 3.17
CA ILE A 14 28.44 13.15 4.24
C ILE A 14 26.96 13.14 4.66
N PHE A 15 26.34 14.31 4.81
CA PHE A 15 24.94 14.42 5.15
C PHE A 15 24.04 13.81 4.08
N VAL A 16 24.25 14.11 2.80
CA VAL A 16 23.48 13.57 1.67
C VAL A 16 23.62 12.04 1.57
N VAL A 17 24.85 11.51 1.72
CA VAL A 17 25.10 10.07 1.71
C VAL A 17 24.41 9.40 2.89
N GLY A 18 24.48 10.00 4.07
CA GLY A 18 23.79 9.49 5.27
C GLY A 18 22.25 9.42 5.09
N GLN A 19 21.67 10.46 4.51
CA GLN A 19 20.23 10.50 4.22
C GLN A 19 19.81 9.44 3.20
N ARG A 20 20.58 9.26 2.11
CA ARG A 20 20.32 8.21 1.11
C ARG A 20 20.38 6.82 1.72
N LYS A 21 21.39 6.53 2.55
CA LYS A 21 21.52 5.24 3.23
C LYS A 21 20.35 4.98 4.19
N SER A 22 19.92 6.00 4.94
CA SER A 22 18.78 5.89 5.85
C SER A 22 17.48 5.62 5.09
N ASN A 23 17.23 6.31 3.98
CA ASN A 23 16.04 6.11 3.16
C ASN A 23 16.01 4.70 2.53
N ASN A 24 17.17 4.20 2.06
CA ASN A 24 17.26 2.85 1.51
C ASN A 24 16.94 1.77 2.55
N ILE A 25 17.41 1.91 3.78
CA ILE A 25 17.11 0.96 4.87
C ILE A 25 15.61 0.93 5.16
N ILE A 26 14.97 2.10 5.22
CA ILE A 26 13.53 2.21 5.46
C ILE A 26 12.74 1.61 4.32
N GLN A 27 13.10 1.93 3.08
CA GLN A 27 12.48 1.37 1.88
C GLN A 27 12.56 -0.16 1.88
N GLN A 28 13.74 -0.70 2.21
CA GLN A 28 13.96 -2.14 2.28
C GLN A 28 13.13 -2.79 3.39
N ASN A 29 13.04 -2.17 4.56
CA ASN A 29 12.19 -2.63 5.65
C ASN A 29 10.72 -2.66 5.25
N LEU A 30 10.21 -1.59 4.61
CA LEU A 30 8.84 -1.56 4.11
C LEU A 30 8.59 -2.65 3.06
N LYS A 31 9.50 -2.80 2.09
CA LYS A 31 9.41 -3.85 1.07
C LYS A 31 9.38 -5.26 1.67
N SER A 32 10.17 -5.51 2.71
CA SER A 32 10.25 -6.83 3.36
C SER A 32 9.05 -7.15 4.25
N ASN A 33 8.27 -6.17 4.68
CA ASN A 33 7.20 -6.37 5.66
C ASN A 33 5.80 -6.03 5.15
N LEU A 34 5.67 -5.44 3.96
CA LEU A 34 4.37 -5.03 3.42
C LEU A 34 3.96 -5.87 2.20
N ILE A 35 2.64 -6.07 2.09
CA ILE A 35 1.98 -6.46 0.84
C ILE A 35 1.08 -5.30 0.44
N ARG A 36 1.30 -4.78 -0.77
CA ARG A 36 0.45 -3.73 -1.33
C ARG A 36 -0.74 -4.35 -2.06
N PHE A 37 -1.76 -3.54 -2.28
CA PHE A 37 -2.96 -3.96 -2.99
C PHE A 37 -3.43 -2.86 -3.91
N HIS A 38 -3.84 -3.22 -5.12
CA HIS A 38 -4.53 -2.29 -5.99
C HIS A 38 -5.54 -2.96 -6.92
N VAL A 39 -6.56 -2.19 -7.27
CA VAL A 39 -7.57 -2.59 -8.23
C VAL A 39 -7.55 -1.60 -9.37
N ARG A 40 -7.40 -2.09 -10.59
CA ARG A 40 -7.43 -1.29 -11.82
C ARG A 40 -8.82 -1.39 -12.45
N ALA A 41 -9.47 -0.25 -12.65
CA ALA A 41 -10.75 -0.20 -13.33
C ALA A 41 -10.60 -0.50 -14.83
N ASN A 42 -11.66 -0.97 -15.46
CA ASN A 42 -11.71 -1.18 -16.89
C ASN A 42 -11.41 0.12 -17.68
N SER A 43 -12.05 1.22 -17.27
CA SER A 43 -11.85 2.55 -17.84
C SER A 43 -11.99 3.66 -16.79
N ASN A 44 -11.90 4.92 -17.20
CA ASN A 44 -12.12 6.08 -16.36
C ASN A 44 -13.60 6.53 -16.33
N SER A 45 -14.53 5.77 -16.91
CA SER A 45 -15.95 6.08 -16.78
C SER A 45 -16.39 6.06 -15.31
N ARG A 46 -17.38 6.87 -14.96
CA ARG A 46 -17.93 6.93 -13.62
C ARG A 46 -18.41 5.56 -13.13
N LEU A 47 -19.02 4.77 -13.99
CA LEU A 47 -19.51 3.44 -13.68
C LEU A 47 -18.36 2.46 -13.37
N ASP A 48 -17.33 2.40 -14.25
CA ASP A 48 -16.18 1.54 -14.02
C ASP A 48 -15.41 1.90 -12.74
N GLN A 49 -15.33 3.19 -12.41
CA GLN A 49 -14.73 3.63 -11.15
C GLN A 49 -15.58 3.21 -9.94
N THR A 50 -16.91 3.25 -10.05
CA THR A 50 -17.83 2.75 -9.00
C THR A 50 -17.69 1.23 -8.82
N TYR A 51 -17.67 0.47 -9.91
CA TYR A 51 -17.49 -0.99 -9.85
C TYR A 51 -16.16 -1.37 -9.21
N LYS A 52 -15.08 -0.68 -9.55
CA LYS A 52 -13.77 -0.85 -8.91
C LYS A 52 -13.87 -0.73 -7.38
N LEU A 53 -14.56 0.28 -6.88
CA LEU A 53 -14.72 0.50 -5.44
C LEU A 53 -15.55 -0.61 -4.78
N LYS A 54 -16.64 -1.04 -5.40
CA LYS A 54 -17.47 -2.16 -4.91
C LYS A 54 -16.67 -3.47 -4.86
N VAL A 55 -15.88 -3.76 -5.91
CA VAL A 55 -14.99 -4.94 -5.94
C VAL A 55 -13.93 -4.85 -4.85
N ARG A 56 -13.29 -3.70 -4.68
CA ARG A 56 -12.33 -3.45 -3.60
C ARG A 56 -12.91 -3.81 -2.25
N ASP A 57 -14.08 -3.25 -1.92
CA ASP A 57 -14.70 -3.41 -0.60
C ASP A 57 -15.04 -4.87 -0.34
N ALA A 58 -15.70 -5.55 -1.29
CA ALA A 58 -16.06 -6.94 -1.14
C ALA A 58 -14.86 -7.88 -0.98
N VAL A 59 -13.76 -7.61 -1.69
CA VAL A 59 -12.53 -8.40 -1.57
C VAL A 59 -11.85 -8.14 -0.24
N ILE A 60 -11.78 -6.91 0.23
CA ILE A 60 -11.19 -6.57 1.53
C ILE A 60 -11.99 -7.23 2.65
N ASP A 61 -13.32 -7.07 2.67
CA ASP A 61 -14.19 -7.66 3.68
C ASP A 61 -14.04 -9.19 3.76
N GLN A 62 -13.88 -9.82 2.60
CA GLN A 62 -13.73 -11.28 2.51
C GLN A 62 -12.41 -11.77 3.11
N ILE A 63 -11.29 -11.07 2.85
CA ILE A 63 -9.94 -11.59 3.18
C ILE A 63 -9.37 -11.02 4.50
N SER A 64 -9.89 -9.90 5.00
CA SER A 64 -9.39 -9.27 6.23
C SER A 64 -9.40 -10.20 7.45
N PRO A 65 -10.43 -11.02 7.70
CA PRO A 65 -10.42 -11.93 8.85
C PRO A 65 -9.23 -12.90 8.82
N GLU A 66 -8.95 -13.52 7.68
CA GLU A 66 -7.85 -14.47 7.53
C GLU A 66 -6.48 -13.79 7.58
N LEU A 67 -6.36 -12.57 7.01
CA LEU A 67 -5.13 -11.79 7.07
C LEU A 67 -4.84 -11.23 8.46
N SER A 68 -5.86 -11.03 9.28
CA SER A 68 -5.67 -10.56 10.65
C SER A 68 -4.84 -11.52 11.49
N GLU A 69 -4.95 -12.83 11.23
CA GLU A 69 -4.24 -13.90 11.91
C GLU A 69 -2.77 -14.03 11.50
N ALA A 70 -2.41 -13.58 10.28
CA ALA A 70 -1.04 -13.67 9.79
C ALA A 70 -0.10 -12.81 10.64
N LYS A 71 1.03 -13.39 11.06
CA LYS A 71 2.05 -12.71 11.89
C LYS A 71 3.18 -12.14 11.06
N THR A 72 3.43 -12.70 9.88
CA THR A 72 4.50 -12.30 8.97
C THR A 72 3.95 -12.03 7.56
N LYS A 73 4.75 -11.34 6.75
CA LYS A 73 4.43 -11.11 5.34
C LYS A 73 4.32 -12.41 4.56
N GLU A 74 5.17 -13.37 4.85
CA GLU A 74 5.22 -14.68 4.19
C GLU A 74 3.94 -15.47 4.45
N GLU A 75 3.46 -15.49 5.71
CA GLU A 75 2.18 -16.09 6.08
C GLU A 75 1.02 -15.41 5.35
N ALA A 76 0.98 -14.08 5.39
CA ALA A 76 -0.05 -13.31 4.69
C ALA A 76 -0.04 -13.57 3.18
N PHE A 77 1.15 -13.64 2.58
CA PHE A 77 1.28 -13.91 1.14
C PHE A 77 0.85 -15.33 0.77
N LYS A 78 1.12 -16.31 1.64
CA LYS A 78 0.63 -17.69 1.48
C LYS A 78 -0.90 -17.76 1.53
N ILE A 79 -1.52 -17.10 2.53
CA ILE A 79 -2.99 -16.99 2.64
C ILE A 79 -3.56 -16.39 1.36
N LEU A 80 -3.04 -15.25 0.92
CA LEU A 80 -3.51 -14.56 -0.28
C LEU A 80 -3.41 -15.43 -1.55
N LYS A 81 -2.31 -16.18 -1.70
CA LYS A 81 -2.15 -17.10 -2.83
C LYS A 81 -3.17 -18.23 -2.79
N MET A 82 -3.43 -18.80 -1.62
CA MET A 82 -4.46 -19.84 -1.45
C MET A 82 -5.86 -19.30 -1.77
N GLN A 83 -6.13 -18.07 -1.43
CA GLN A 83 -7.42 -17.39 -1.66
C GLN A 83 -7.58 -16.81 -3.08
N LYS A 84 -6.61 -16.99 -3.98
CA LYS A 84 -6.63 -16.37 -5.32
C LYS A 84 -7.95 -16.57 -6.07
N ASN A 85 -8.43 -17.80 -6.11
CA ASN A 85 -9.66 -18.12 -6.84
C ASN A 85 -10.89 -17.52 -6.14
N ARG A 86 -10.91 -17.51 -4.82
CA ARG A 86 -12.00 -16.93 -4.04
C ARG A 86 -12.04 -15.40 -4.24
N ILE A 87 -10.89 -14.72 -4.20
CA ILE A 87 -10.76 -13.29 -4.52
C ILE A 87 -11.32 -12.99 -5.92
N LYS A 88 -10.91 -13.82 -6.91
CA LYS A 88 -11.39 -13.66 -8.29
C LYS A 88 -12.90 -13.85 -8.39
N ASN A 89 -13.46 -14.88 -7.75
CA ASN A 89 -14.89 -15.20 -7.78
C ASN A 89 -15.70 -14.07 -7.12
N THR A 90 -15.29 -13.59 -5.94
CA THR A 90 -15.94 -12.45 -5.27
C THR A 90 -15.98 -11.21 -6.17
N ALA A 91 -14.84 -10.86 -6.78
CA ALA A 91 -14.79 -9.72 -7.70
C ALA A 91 -15.72 -9.94 -8.92
N GLN A 92 -15.77 -11.15 -9.46
CA GLN A 92 -16.62 -11.49 -10.60
C GLN A 92 -18.12 -11.46 -10.24
N GLU A 93 -18.49 -11.92 -9.04
CA GLU A 93 -19.85 -11.87 -8.52
C GLU A 93 -20.35 -10.44 -8.33
N ILE A 94 -19.51 -9.55 -7.83
CA ILE A 94 -19.86 -8.11 -7.72
C ILE A 94 -20.16 -7.54 -9.10
N LEU A 95 -19.29 -7.77 -10.10
CA LEU A 95 -19.54 -7.29 -11.45
C LEU A 95 -20.82 -7.88 -12.04
N LYS A 96 -21.08 -9.17 -11.81
CA LYS A 96 -22.31 -9.85 -12.27
C LYS A 96 -23.57 -9.24 -11.64
N LYS A 97 -23.53 -8.94 -10.34
CA LYS A 97 -24.67 -8.26 -9.64
C LYS A 97 -24.94 -6.87 -10.20
N GLU A 98 -23.93 -6.18 -10.70
CA GLU A 98 -24.08 -4.87 -11.36
C GLU A 98 -24.44 -5.00 -12.87
N GLY A 99 -24.70 -6.21 -13.38
CA GLY A 99 -25.03 -6.45 -14.79
C GLY A 99 -23.83 -6.33 -15.74
N VAL A 100 -22.59 -6.36 -15.22
CA VAL A 100 -21.37 -6.07 -15.99
C VAL A 100 -20.63 -7.35 -16.38
N LYS A 101 -20.40 -7.52 -17.67
CA LYS A 101 -19.67 -8.68 -18.24
C LYS A 101 -18.20 -8.34 -18.48
N GLN A 102 -17.46 -8.00 -17.41
CA GLN A 102 -16.02 -7.76 -17.49
C GLN A 102 -15.25 -8.94 -16.91
N LYS A 103 -14.11 -9.28 -17.55
CA LYS A 103 -13.20 -10.31 -17.05
C LYS A 103 -12.45 -9.79 -15.83
N VAL A 104 -12.25 -10.65 -14.83
CA VAL A 104 -11.43 -10.36 -13.65
C VAL A 104 -10.16 -11.18 -13.70
N ASN A 105 -9.00 -10.53 -13.51
CA ASN A 105 -7.71 -11.20 -13.36
C ASN A 105 -7.08 -10.79 -12.03
N VAL A 106 -6.54 -11.78 -11.29
CA VAL A 106 -5.84 -11.57 -10.02
C VAL A 106 -4.38 -11.96 -10.20
N HIS A 107 -3.49 -11.03 -9.89
CA HIS A 107 -2.04 -11.18 -10.06
C HIS A 107 -1.32 -10.99 -8.74
N PHE A 108 -0.26 -11.78 -8.55
CA PHE A 108 0.74 -11.58 -7.51
C PHE A 108 2.00 -11.09 -8.20
N VAL A 109 2.39 -9.86 -7.94
CA VAL A 109 3.40 -9.14 -8.73
C VAL A 109 4.30 -8.30 -7.84
N GLN A 110 5.47 -7.95 -8.38
CA GLN A 110 6.26 -6.85 -7.87
C GLN A 110 6.06 -5.65 -8.80
N GLU A 111 5.53 -4.56 -8.26
CA GLU A 111 5.19 -3.37 -9.04
C GLU A 111 5.59 -2.08 -8.34
N LYS A 112 5.80 -1.04 -9.15
CA LYS A 112 6.04 0.31 -8.64
C LYS A 112 4.74 0.90 -8.11
N PHE A 113 4.74 1.29 -6.85
CA PHE A 113 3.66 2.03 -6.20
C PHE A 113 4.07 3.48 -6.03
N PRO A 114 3.17 4.42 -6.29
CA PRO A 114 3.41 5.82 -5.98
C PRO A 114 3.42 6.04 -4.46
N GLU A 115 3.97 7.18 -4.02
CA GLU A 115 3.81 7.63 -2.65
C GLU A 115 2.33 7.78 -2.32
N LYS A 116 1.93 7.28 -1.14
CA LYS A 116 0.55 7.33 -0.67
C LYS A 116 0.47 7.63 0.81
N ASN A 117 -0.50 8.49 1.14
CA ASN A 117 -0.82 8.85 2.51
C ASN A 117 -2.03 8.04 3.00
N TYR A 118 -1.90 7.43 4.18
CA TYR A 118 -2.97 6.71 4.87
C TYR A 118 -3.04 7.24 6.30
N GLY A 119 -3.97 8.16 6.55
CA GLY A 119 -4.05 8.87 7.82
C GLY A 119 -2.75 9.63 8.11
N GLN A 120 -2.11 9.28 9.21
CA GLN A 120 -0.83 9.90 9.62
C GLN A 120 0.42 9.30 8.95
N TYR A 121 0.28 8.21 8.21
CA TYR A 121 1.42 7.53 7.61
C TYR A 121 1.58 7.85 6.13
N THR A 122 2.82 8.10 5.72
CA THR A 122 3.21 8.30 4.32
C THR A 122 4.07 7.12 3.90
N PHE A 123 3.58 6.31 2.96
CA PHE A 123 4.34 5.22 2.38
C PHE A 123 5.02 5.74 1.10
N PRO A 124 6.35 5.70 1.04
CA PRO A 124 7.10 6.23 -0.09
C PRO A 124 6.82 5.43 -1.37
N GLU A 125 7.07 6.07 -2.51
CA GLU A 125 7.09 5.33 -3.77
C GLU A 125 8.15 4.24 -3.74
N GLY A 126 7.91 3.15 -4.48
CA GLY A 126 8.87 2.06 -4.57
C GLY A 126 8.27 0.80 -5.17
N ILE A 127 9.13 -0.20 -5.34
CA ILE A 127 8.73 -1.53 -5.80
C ILE A 127 8.35 -2.37 -4.58
N TYR A 128 7.12 -2.88 -4.59
CA TYR A 128 6.56 -3.69 -3.51
C TYR A 128 5.93 -4.98 -4.06
N ASP A 129 5.92 -6.02 -3.24
CA ASP A 129 5.07 -7.18 -3.51
C ASP A 129 3.61 -6.77 -3.35
N ALA A 130 2.78 -7.19 -4.30
CA ALA A 130 1.40 -6.74 -4.38
C ALA A 130 0.44 -7.82 -4.88
N VAL A 131 -0.81 -7.70 -4.44
CA VAL A 131 -1.96 -8.30 -5.09
C VAL A 131 -2.60 -7.23 -5.98
N ARG A 132 -2.74 -7.55 -7.26
CA ARG A 132 -3.39 -6.70 -8.26
C ARG A 132 -4.64 -7.37 -8.80
N ILE A 133 -5.73 -6.64 -8.84
CA ILE A 133 -6.97 -7.05 -9.50
C ILE A 133 -7.19 -6.16 -10.73
N ASP A 134 -7.27 -6.80 -11.89
CA ASP A 134 -7.55 -6.14 -13.15
C ASP A 134 -9.00 -6.40 -13.56
N LEU A 135 -9.77 -5.33 -13.77
CA LEU A 135 -11.15 -5.37 -14.23
C LEU A 135 -11.20 -4.99 -15.72
N GLY A 136 -11.74 -5.89 -16.55
CA GLY A 136 -11.85 -5.68 -17.99
C GLY A 136 -10.52 -5.39 -18.65
N ALA A 137 -10.41 -4.26 -19.34
CA ALA A 137 -9.20 -3.79 -20.02
C ALA A 137 -8.13 -3.23 -19.08
N ALA A 138 -8.47 -2.95 -17.81
CA ALA A 138 -7.58 -2.41 -16.77
C ALA A 138 -6.86 -1.11 -17.19
N LYS A 139 -7.55 -0.25 -17.96
CA LYS A 139 -7.02 1.04 -18.48
C LYS A 139 -7.43 2.25 -17.64
N GLY A 140 -8.29 2.04 -16.63
CA GLY A 140 -8.78 3.10 -15.78
C GLY A 140 -7.85 3.38 -14.58
N HIS A 141 -8.20 4.42 -13.82
CA HIS A 141 -7.45 4.79 -12.61
C HIS A 141 -7.43 3.69 -11.57
N ASN A 142 -6.26 3.53 -10.95
CA ASN A 142 -6.02 2.56 -9.88
C ASN A 142 -6.55 3.07 -8.53
N TRP A 143 -7.00 2.14 -7.70
CA TRP A 143 -7.12 2.35 -6.28
C TRP A 143 -5.99 1.60 -5.55
N TRP A 144 -5.33 2.24 -4.58
CA TRP A 144 -4.08 1.78 -3.96
C TRP A 144 -4.24 1.60 -2.45
N CYS A 145 -3.70 0.49 -1.90
CA CYS A 145 -3.73 0.22 -0.46
C CYS A 145 -2.51 -0.57 0.04
N VAL A 146 -2.45 -0.75 1.37
CA VAL A 146 -1.58 -1.72 2.05
C VAL A 146 -2.47 -2.83 2.59
N MET A 147 -2.38 -4.03 2.01
CA MET A 147 -3.19 -5.18 2.40
C MET A 147 -2.63 -5.89 3.64
N PHE A 148 -1.32 -5.89 3.80
CA PHE A 148 -0.67 -6.40 4.98
C PHE A 148 0.46 -5.46 5.44
N PRO A 149 0.51 -5.10 6.74
CA PRO A 149 -0.55 -5.26 7.74
C PRO A 149 -1.79 -4.45 7.35
N ASP A 150 -2.97 -4.95 7.71
CA ASP A 150 -4.27 -4.48 7.23
C ASP A 150 -4.53 -2.98 7.47
N LEU A 151 -4.28 -2.18 6.43
CA LEU A 151 -4.56 -0.74 6.38
C LEU A 151 -5.61 -0.40 5.31
N CYS A 152 -6.28 -1.42 4.79
CA CYS A 152 -7.26 -1.27 3.72
C CYS A 152 -8.68 -0.95 4.22
N VAL A 153 -8.87 -0.72 5.51
CA VAL A 153 -10.19 -0.45 6.07
C VAL A 153 -10.71 0.88 5.54
N THR A 154 -11.72 0.81 4.69
CA THR A 154 -12.42 1.97 4.15
C THR A 154 -13.85 2.02 4.67
N LYS A 155 -14.18 3.05 5.45
CA LYS A 155 -15.54 3.56 5.55
C LYS A 155 -15.49 4.99 5.05
N ASP A 156 -16.36 5.34 4.11
CA ASP A 156 -16.48 6.69 3.55
C ASP A 156 -15.22 7.24 2.87
N ASP A 157 -14.50 6.38 2.08
CA ASP A 157 -13.24 6.70 1.40
C ASP A 157 -12.11 7.25 2.30
N LYS A 158 -12.30 7.20 3.62
CA LYS A 158 -11.27 7.58 4.59
C LYS A 158 -10.63 6.32 5.17
N VAL A 159 -9.33 6.18 4.98
CA VAL A 159 -8.55 5.11 5.62
C VAL A 159 -8.57 5.33 7.14
N ARG A 160 -9.29 4.48 7.85
CA ARG A 160 -9.27 4.43 9.32
C ARG A 160 -8.37 3.27 9.76
N ILE A 161 -7.21 3.63 10.26
CA ILE A 161 -6.29 2.65 10.84
C ILE A 161 -6.77 2.32 12.24
N ASN A 162 -7.25 1.09 12.43
CA ASN A 162 -7.64 0.62 13.75
C ASN A 162 -6.42 0.38 14.64
N ASN A 163 -6.63 0.32 15.96
CA ASN A 163 -5.54 0.16 16.93
C ASN A 163 -4.79 -1.18 16.77
N THR A 164 -5.46 -2.23 16.30
CA THR A 164 -4.86 -3.55 16.07
C THR A 164 -3.90 -3.51 14.88
N ALA A 165 -4.33 -2.94 13.74
CA ALA A 165 -3.48 -2.75 12.56
C ALA A 165 -2.28 -1.85 12.89
N ARG A 166 -2.48 -0.79 13.68
CA ARG A 166 -1.39 0.09 14.14
C ARG A 166 -0.35 -0.67 14.96
N LYS A 167 -0.78 -1.41 15.99
CA LYS A 167 0.12 -2.22 16.83
C LYS A 167 0.89 -3.26 16.01
N LYS A 168 0.20 -3.93 15.07
CA LYS A 168 0.81 -4.91 14.18
C LYS A 168 1.87 -4.26 13.28
N MET A 169 1.58 -3.10 12.73
CA MET A 169 2.50 -2.31 11.90
C MET A 169 3.73 -1.85 12.71
N GLU A 170 3.53 -1.35 13.93
CA GLU A 170 4.62 -0.96 14.84
C GLU A 170 5.55 -2.14 15.17
N LYS A 171 4.97 -3.32 15.41
CA LYS A 171 5.73 -4.56 15.66
C LYS A 171 6.55 -5.00 14.44
N LEU A 172 5.97 -4.96 13.25
CA LEU A 172 6.61 -5.42 12.01
C LEU A 172 7.68 -4.45 11.50
N LEU A 173 7.42 -3.16 11.54
CA LEU A 173 8.30 -2.15 10.95
C LEU A 173 9.30 -1.56 11.94
N GLY A 174 9.03 -1.67 13.24
CA GLY A 174 9.85 -1.10 14.31
C GLY A 174 9.72 0.43 14.44
N LYS A 175 10.04 0.94 15.63
CA LYS A 175 9.87 2.36 16.00
C LYS A 175 10.55 3.34 15.03
N LYS A 176 11.75 3.01 14.53
CA LYS A 176 12.51 3.88 13.63
C LYS A 176 11.80 4.10 12.30
N THR A 177 11.31 3.02 11.68
CA THR A 177 10.58 3.10 10.40
C THR A 177 9.25 3.82 10.59
N ILE A 178 8.49 3.47 11.65
CA ILE A 178 7.22 4.13 11.98
C ILE A 178 7.40 5.64 12.12
N ARG A 179 8.39 6.10 12.91
CA ARG A 179 8.66 7.53 13.06
C ARG A 179 8.93 8.22 11.72
N LYS A 180 9.65 7.55 10.83
CA LYS A 180 10.03 8.15 9.54
C LYS A 180 8.86 8.23 8.55
N ILE A 181 7.93 7.27 8.59
CA ILE A 181 6.74 7.29 7.71
C ILE A 181 5.55 8.04 8.34
N THR A 182 5.62 8.40 9.63
CA THR A 182 4.61 9.22 10.27
C THR A 182 4.85 10.68 9.92
N LYS A 183 3.82 11.37 9.43
CA LYS A 183 3.88 12.82 9.24
C LYS A 183 4.01 13.51 10.59
N ASP A 184 5.10 14.24 10.80
CA ASP A 184 5.25 15.08 11.98
C ASP A 184 4.14 16.13 11.98
N LYS A 185 3.26 16.07 12.96
CA LYS A 185 2.22 17.08 13.20
C LYS A 185 2.81 18.47 13.52
N TYR A 186 4.11 18.56 13.76
CA TYR A 186 4.78 19.78 14.23
C TYR A 186 5.29 20.71 13.13
N LEU A 187 5.36 20.24 11.87
CA LEU A 187 5.80 21.11 10.74
C LEU A 187 4.69 21.99 10.17
N GLY A 188 3.44 21.81 10.58
CA GLY A 188 2.30 22.63 10.15
C GLY A 188 2.20 24.03 10.80
N TRP A 189 3.11 24.40 11.70
CA TRP A 189 3.13 25.70 12.39
C TRP A 189 4.28 26.62 11.97
N LEU A 190 5.08 26.21 10.96
CA LEU A 190 6.25 26.96 10.51
C LEU A 190 6.16 27.50 9.08
N PHE A 191 4.97 27.40 8.44
CA PHE A 191 4.70 28.07 7.15
C PHE A 191 3.31 28.69 7.14
#